data_9ee5a2d842f098c909ff2e4f2ac8b6e4
#
_entry.id   9ee5a2d842f098c909ff2e4f2ac8b6e4
#
_cell.length_a   1.000
_cell.length_b   1.000
_cell.length_c   1.000
_cell.angle_alpha   90.00
_cell.angle_beta   90.00
_cell.angle_gamma   90.00
#
_symmetry.space_group_name_H-M   'P 1'
#
loop_
_entity.id
_entity.type
_entity.pdbx_description
1 polymer ?
#
loop_
_entity_poly.entity_id
_entity_poly.type
_entity_poly.pdbx_seq_one_letter_code
_entity_poly.pdbx_strand_id
1 'polypeptide(L)'
;LQPLLKHSENGKLSLKIGRKDLNRFYYQVLPELGSCAQIIEHDAAVIEKYLQPEVKFSFFLDYQQGKIFCVAKACYGEEQYNLLEALAGNIIAADRDADKEKQLVELLHYYFNDVDMTELAFVIDKDEDVMWQFLENGVAQLMELGDVNSTDAFQRIKIHNKVNVSVGVSIDSGLMDLSLTTREISLEDLLAIIGSYKNKKKYHRLRNGDFVNITNKAIEELADMFTAMRIAPKDFVKGKMQLPAYRAFYLDKMLEQNADLYTER
;
A
#
# COMPACT_ATOMS: atom_id res chain seq x y z
N LEU A 1 -21.39 -26.42 -18.99
CA LEU A 1 -21.60 -27.33 -20.15
C LEU A 1 -23.07 -27.70 -20.38
N GLN A 2 -23.88 -27.88 -19.32
CA GLN A 2 -25.31 -28.28 -19.50
C GLN A 2 -26.15 -27.35 -20.41
N PRO A 3 -26.02 -26.02 -20.38
CA PRO A 3 -26.77 -25.15 -21.29
C PRO A 3 -26.35 -25.30 -22.76
N LEU A 4 -25.08 -25.62 -23.02
CA LEU A 4 -24.53 -25.78 -24.38
C LEU A 4 -24.99 -27.10 -25.02
N LEU A 5 -25.12 -28.16 -24.23
CA LEU A 5 -25.56 -29.47 -24.76
C LEU A 5 -27.02 -29.47 -25.25
N LYS A 6 -27.85 -28.54 -24.81
CA LYS A 6 -29.22 -28.37 -25.28
C LYS A 6 -29.32 -27.92 -26.75
N HIS A 7 -28.24 -27.43 -27.34
CA HIS A 7 -28.19 -26.92 -28.73
C HIS A 7 -27.35 -27.84 -29.64
N SER A 8 -27.09 -29.08 -29.24
CA SER A 8 -26.34 -30.03 -30.06
C SER A 8 -27.29 -30.79 -31.02
N GLU A 9 -27.04 -30.71 -32.30
CA GLU A 9 -27.66 -31.57 -33.30
C GLU A 9 -26.74 -32.75 -33.60
N ASN A 10 -27.24 -33.97 -33.48
CA ASN A 10 -26.47 -35.20 -33.71
C ASN A 10 -25.17 -35.33 -32.91
N GLY A 11 -25.15 -34.85 -31.68
CA GLY A 11 -23.98 -34.90 -30.84
C GLY A 11 -22.85 -33.92 -31.20
N LYS A 12 -23.11 -33.04 -32.17
CA LYS A 12 -22.18 -31.96 -32.55
C LYS A 12 -22.75 -30.61 -32.13
N LEU A 13 -21.95 -29.82 -31.43
CA LEU A 13 -22.27 -28.44 -31.12
C LEU A 13 -21.40 -27.54 -31.99
N SER A 14 -22.03 -26.63 -32.72
CA SER A 14 -21.34 -25.59 -33.47
C SER A 14 -21.64 -24.22 -32.87
N LEU A 15 -20.61 -23.53 -32.43
CA LEU A 15 -20.70 -22.17 -31.89
C LEU A 15 -19.98 -21.22 -32.85
N LYS A 16 -20.66 -20.15 -33.26
CA LYS A 16 -20.02 -19.03 -33.97
C LYS A 16 -19.69 -17.95 -32.96
N ILE A 17 -18.42 -17.69 -32.78
CA ILE A 17 -17.94 -16.67 -31.84
C ILE A 17 -17.65 -15.41 -32.64
N GLY A 18 -18.27 -14.30 -32.24
CA GLY A 18 -18.02 -13.00 -32.84
C GLY A 18 -16.63 -12.46 -32.42
N ARG A 19 -16.06 -11.56 -33.25
CA ARG A 19 -14.74 -10.96 -32.99
C ARG A 19 -14.64 -10.32 -31.59
N LYS A 20 -15.72 -9.71 -31.12
CA LYS A 20 -15.77 -9.07 -29.77
C LYS A 20 -15.65 -10.07 -28.62
N ASP A 21 -16.11 -11.29 -28.80
CA ASP A 21 -16.13 -12.33 -27.77
C ASP A 21 -14.97 -13.31 -27.93
N LEU A 22 -14.17 -13.20 -28.99
CA LEU A 22 -13.09 -14.13 -29.29
C LEU A 22 -12.03 -14.19 -28.23
N ASN A 23 -11.57 -13.04 -27.73
CA ASN A 23 -10.57 -12.95 -26.65
C ASN A 23 -11.07 -13.60 -25.36
N ARG A 24 -12.30 -13.24 -24.96
CA ARG A 24 -12.91 -13.83 -23.76
C ARG A 24 -13.08 -15.33 -23.89
N PHE A 25 -13.48 -15.80 -25.05
CA PHE A 25 -13.61 -17.23 -25.32
C PHE A 25 -12.25 -17.93 -25.24
N TYR A 26 -11.23 -17.39 -25.91
CA TYR A 26 -9.91 -18.01 -26.01
C TYR A 26 -9.15 -18.02 -24.66
N TYR A 27 -9.14 -16.91 -23.95
CA TYR A 27 -8.37 -16.78 -22.71
C TYR A 27 -9.11 -17.23 -21.45
N GLN A 28 -10.44 -17.22 -21.43
CA GLN A 28 -11.21 -17.56 -20.24
C GLN A 28 -11.99 -18.88 -20.38
N VAL A 29 -12.67 -19.09 -21.51
CA VAL A 29 -13.56 -20.24 -21.67
C VAL A 29 -12.81 -21.48 -22.16
N LEU A 30 -11.90 -21.31 -23.12
CA LEU A 30 -11.17 -22.43 -23.72
C LEU A 30 -10.28 -23.18 -22.72
N PRO A 31 -9.54 -22.54 -21.81
CA PRO A 31 -8.78 -23.23 -20.76
C PRO A 31 -9.67 -24.04 -19.80
N GLU A 32 -10.84 -23.49 -19.43
CA GLU A 32 -11.80 -24.22 -18.59
C GLU A 32 -12.37 -25.45 -19.34
N LEU A 33 -12.63 -25.34 -20.62
CA LEU A 33 -13.05 -26.48 -21.45
C LEU A 33 -11.94 -27.54 -21.56
N GLY A 34 -10.68 -27.11 -21.63
CA GLY A 34 -9.52 -28.01 -21.69
C GLY A 34 -9.37 -28.90 -20.46
N SER A 35 -9.92 -28.51 -19.32
CA SER A 35 -9.95 -29.34 -18.11
C SER A 35 -10.90 -30.54 -18.20
N CYS A 36 -11.88 -30.53 -19.08
CA CYS A 36 -12.94 -31.56 -19.22
C CYS A 36 -13.12 -32.11 -20.64
N ALA A 37 -12.40 -31.57 -21.64
CA ALA A 37 -12.48 -32.00 -23.03
C ALA A 37 -11.11 -31.89 -23.72
N GLN A 38 -10.86 -32.76 -24.71
CA GLN A 38 -9.67 -32.65 -25.55
C GLN A 38 -9.91 -31.53 -26.59
N ILE A 39 -9.06 -30.52 -26.55
CA ILE A 39 -9.09 -29.41 -27.52
C ILE A 39 -8.19 -29.78 -28.70
N ILE A 40 -8.71 -29.70 -29.91
CA ILE A 40 -7.96 -29.88 -31.14
C ILE A 40 -8.09 -28.58 -31.93
N GLU A 41 -6.99 -27.88 -32.10
CA GLU A 41 -6.92 -26.63 -32.87
C GLU A 41 -6.51 -26.98 -34.33
N HIS A 42 -7.33 -26.60 -35.28
CA HIS A 42 -7.05 -26.85 -36.72
C HIS A 42 -6.32 -25.68 -37.38
N ASP A 43 -6.59 -24.44 -36.95
CA ASP A 43 -6.04 -23.21 -37.56
C ASP A 43 -5.59 -22.19 -36.50
N ALA A 44 -4.79 -22.62 -35.52
CA ALA A 44 -4.31 -21.77 -34.43
C ALA A 44 -3.66 -20.47 -34.93
N ALA A 45 -2.82 -20.53 -35.97
CA ALA A 45 -2.16 -19.37 -36.55
C ALA A 45 -3.11 -18.33 -37.19
N VAL A 46 -4.31 -18.77 -37.60
CA VAL A 46 -5.35 -17.85 -38.09
C VAL A 46 -6.08 -17.20 -36.95
N ILE A 47 -6.34 -17.94 -35.89
CA ILE A 47 -6.99 -17.42 -34.67
C ILE A 47 -6.10 -16.41 -33.98
N GLU A 48 -4.80 -16.69 -33.82
CA GLU A 48 -3.82 -15.80 -33.22
C GLU A 48 -3.77 -14.40 -33.85
N LYS A 49 -3.99 -14.28 -35.15
CA LYS A 49 -4.08 -12.99 -35.86
C LYS A 49 -5.25 -12.11 -35.43
N TYR A 50 -6.28 -12.74 -34.88
CA TYR A 50 -7.50 -12.06 -34.46
C TYR A 50 -7.62 -11.97 -32.93
N LEU A 51 -6.71 -12.63 -32.20
CA LEU A 51 -6.63 -12.53 -30.78
C LEU A 51 -5.92 -11.24 -30.42
N GLN A 52 -6.55 -10.47 -29.59
CA GLN A 52 -5.88 -9.33 -28.96
C GLN A 52 -4.94 -9.85 -27.89
N PRO A 53 -3.73 -9.33 -27.79
CA PRO A 53 -2.88 -9.61 -26.66
C PRO A 53 -3.60 -9.23 -25.37
N GLU A 54 -3.46 -10.05 -24.34
CA GLU A 54 -4.00 -9.73 -23.03
C GLU A 54 -3.39 -8.43 -22.52
N VAL A 55 -4.22 -7.52 -22.01
CA VAL A 55 -3.73 -6.28 -21.43
C VAL A 55 -2.86 -6.56 -20.22
N LYS A 56 -1.68 -5.99 -20.22
CA LYS A 56 -0.79 -5.90 -19.05
C LYS A 56 -0.70 -4.45 -18.63
N PHE A 57 -0.61 -4.23 -17.34
CA PHE A 57 -0.47 -2.89 -16.81
C PHE A 57 0.95 -2.63 -16.32
N SER A 58 1.38 -1.40 -16.45
CA SER A 58 2.66 -0.96 -15.93
C SER A 58 2.49 0.38 -15.23
N PHE A 59 3.10 0.49 -14.07
CA PHE A 59 2.99 1.64 -13.19
C PHE A 59 4.36 2.22 -12.93
N PHE A 60 4.44 3.54 -12.94
CA PHE A 60 5.64 4.26 -12.54
C PHE A 60 5.29 5.22 -11.42
N LEU A 61 5.87 5.00 -10.24
CA LEU A 61 5.62 5.77 -9.03
C LEU A 61 6.76 6.76 -8.79
N ASP A 62 6.40 8.00 -8.48
CA ASP A 62 7.34 9.03 -8.10
C ASP A 62 6.86 9.82 -6.89
N TYR A 63 7.80 10.43 -6.17
CA TYR A 63 7.50 11.28 -5.04
C TYR A 63 8.23 12.61 -5.17
N GLN A 64 7.47 13.68 -5.30
CA GLN A 64 8.01 15.02 -5.45
C GLN A 64 7.20 16.03 -4.61
N GLN A 65 7.88 16.89 -3.89
CA GLN A 65 7.29 18.02 -3.15
C GLN A 65 6.10 17.67 -2.25
N GLY A 66 6.11 16.49 -1.65
CA GLY A 66 5.04 16.04 -0.77
C GLY A 66 3.87 15.38 -1.48
N LYS A 67 3.97 15.12 -2.79
CA LYS A 67 2.95 14.46 -3.61
C LYS A 67 3.47 13.12 -4.12
N ILE A 68 2.57 12.15 -4.28
CA ILE A 68 2.85 10.88 -4.96
C ILE A 68 2.23 10.95 -6.35
N PHE A 69 3.02 10.62 -7.36
CA PHE A 69 2.61 10.54 -8.75
C PHE A 69 2.59 9.08 -9.20
N CYS A 70 1.59 8.70 -9.97
CA CYS A 70 1.47 7.40 -10.59
C CYS A 70 1.15 7.55 -12.08
N VAL A 71 2.12 7.23 -12.94
CA VAL A 71 1.87 7.09 -14.37
C VAL A 71 1.45 5.65 -14.62
N ALA A 72 0.22 5.45 -15.10
CA ALA A 72 -0.33 4.14 -15.39
C ALA A 72 -0.47 3.94 -16.90
N LYS A 73 0.05 2.82 -17.39
CA LYS A 73 0.02 2.45 -18.80
C LYS A 73 -0.66 1.12 -19.01
N ALA A 74 -1.39 1.00 -20.11
CA ALA A 74 -1.88 -0.26 -20.64
C ALA A 74 -0.98 -0.73 -21.77
N CYS A 75 -0.58 -2.00 -21.75
CA CYS A 75 0.35 -2.62 -22.68
C CYS A 75 -0.37 -3.78 -23.40
N TYR A 76 -0.41 -3.73 -24.73
CA TYR A 76 -0.99 -4.74 -25.62
C TYR A 76 0.10 -5.24 -26.56
N GLY A 77 0.80 -6.30 -26.18
CA GLY A 77 1.99 -6.77 -26.89
C GLY A 77 3.09 -5.72 -26.87
N GLU A 78 3.47 -5.19 -28.04
CA GLU A 78 4.48 -4.14 -28.18
C GLU A 78 3.91 -2.72 -28.04
N GLU A 79 2.60 -2.56 -28.17
CA GLU A 79 1.94 -1.26 -28.05
C GLU A 79 1.66 -0.92 -26.60
N GLN A 80 1.96 0.32 -26.19
CA GLN A 80 1.66 0.83 -24.87
C GLN A 80 1.16 2.26 -24.94
N TYR A 81 0.23 2.61 -24.08
CA TYR A 81 -0.28 3.98 -23.98
C TYR A 81 -0.65 4.34 -22.53
N ASN A 82 -0.66 5.63 -22.25
CA ASN A 82 -1.06 6.14 -20.94
C ASN A 82 -2.58 6.05 -20.79
N LEU A 83 -3.05 5.60 -19.63
CA LEU A 83 -4.49 5.46 -19.36
C LEU A 83 -5.23 6.79 -19.35
N LEU A 84 -4.60 7.89 -18.91
CA LEU A 84 -5.23 9.21 -18.93
C LEU A 84 -5.40 9.77 -20.34
N GLU A 85 -4.44 9.52 -21.25
CA GLU A 85 -4.59 9.85 -22.65
C GLU A 85 -5.75 9.06 -23.28
N ALA A 86 -5.86 7.80 -22.90
CA ALA A 86 -6.95 6.95 -23.36
C ALA A 86 -8.31 7.42 -22.86
N LEU A 87 -8.41 7.85 -21.62
CA LEU A 87 -9.63 8.43 -21.04
C LEU A 87 -10.01 9.77 -21.67
N ALA A 88 -9.02 10.58 -22.02
CA ALA A 88 -9.23 11.85 -22.72
C ALA A 88 -9.72 11.68 -24.19
N GLY A 89 -9.84 10.43 -24.68
CA GLY A 89 -10.27 10.14 -26.04
C GLY A 89 -9.18 10.34 -27.11
N ASN A 90 -7.93 10.57 -26.69
CA ASN A 90 -6.81 10.80 -27.61
C ASN A 90 -6.29 9.54 -28.27
N ILE A 91 -6.74 8.36 -27.80
CA ILE A 91 -6.32 7.06 -28.33
C ILE A 91 -7.53 6.31 -28.87
N ILE A 92 -7.54 6.12 -30.17
CA ILE A 92 -8.55 5.31 -30.88
C ILE A 92 -7.91 3.97 -31.20
N ALA A 93 -7.79 3.10 -30.20
CA ALA A 93 -7.42 1.71 -30.46
C ALA A 93 -8.69 0.85 -30.51
N ALA A 94 -8.93 0.24 -31.67
CA ALA A 94 -10.16 -0.54 -31.92
C ALA A 94 -10.27 -1.80 -31.06
N ASP A 95 -9.19 -2.21 -30.44
CA ASP A 95 -9.02 -3.54 -29.86
C ASP A 95 -8.55 -3.49 -28.38
N ARG A 96 -9.09 -2.54 -27.57
CA ARG A 96 -8.80 -2.38 -26.16
C ARG A 96 -9.74 -3.20 -25.27
N ASP A 97 -9.24 -3.72 -24.16
CA ASP A 97 -10.05 -4.29 -23.07
C ASP A 97 -10.57 -3.16 -22.16
N ALA A 98 -11.58 -2.43 -22.67
CA ALA A 98 -12.13 -1.27 -21.99
C ALA A 98 -12.67 -1.58 -20.59
N ASP A 99 -13.11 -2.82 -20.35
CA ASP A 99 -13.66 -3.23 -19.05
C ASP A 99 -12.53 -3.37 -18.00
N LYS A 100 -11.40 -4.01 -18.36
CA LYS A 100 -10.24 -4.11 -17.45
C LYS A 100 -9.60 -2.76 -17.19
N GLU A 101 -9.47 -1.92 -18.23
CA GLU A 101 -8.93 -0.57 -18.06
C GLU A 101 -9.81 0.29 -17.16
N LYS A 102 -11.14 0.19 -17.30
CA LYS A 102 -12.08 0.91 -16.44
C LYS A 102 -11.97 0.47 -15.00
N GLN A 103 -11.87 -0.82 -14.73
CA GLN A 103 -11.68 -1.35 -13.37
C GLN A 103 -10.38 -0.83 -12.75
N LEU A 104 -9.29 -0.77 -13.52
CA LEU A 104 -8.04 -0.18 -13.05
C LEU A 104 -8.18 1.30 -12.76
N VAL A 105 -8.85 2.06 -13.63
CA VAL A 105 -9.07 3.49 -13.41
C VAL A 105 -9.91 3.74 -12.14
N GLU A 106 -10.91 2.93 -11.88
CA GLU A 106 -11.70 3.01 -10.64
C GLU A 106 -10.84 2.74 -9.40
N LEU A 107 -9.92 1.77 -9.46
CA LEU A 107 -8.96 1.52 -8.39
C LEU A 107 -7.98 2.69 -8.20
N LEU A 108 -7.47 3.25 -9.30
CA LEU A 108 -6.59 4.41 -9.22
C LEU A 108 -7.30 5.63 -8.62
N HIS A 109 -8.53 5.91 -8.98
CA HIS A 109 -9.34 6.97 -8.37
C HIS A 109 -9.69 6.73 -6.90
N TYR A 110 -9.65 5.49 -6.43
CA TYR A 110 -9.81 5.20 -5.00
C TYR A 110 -8.61 5.70 -4.17
N TYR A 111 -7.38 5.58 -4.73
CA TYR A 111 -6.17 5.98 -4.04
C TYR A 111 -5.69 7.40 -4.40
N PHE A 112 -5.94 7.86 -5.60
CA PHE A 112 -5.43 9.14 -6.10
C PHE A 112 -6.57 10.15 -6.18
N ASN A 113 -6.41 11.25 -5.45
CA ASN A 113 -7.44 12.28 -5.30
C ASN A 113 -7.35 13.41 -6.34
N ASP A 114 -6.32 13.40 -7.19
CA ASP A 114 -6.11 14.41 -8.24
C ASP A 114 -5.44 13.78 -9.49
N VAL A 115 -5.39 14.54 -10.57
CA VAL A 115 -4.79 14.15 -11.84
C VAL A 115 -3.97 15.30 -12.40
N ASP A 116 -2.72 15.05 -12.76
CA ASP A 116 -1.88 15.98 -13.50
C ASP A 116 -1.88 15.61 -14.99
N MET A 117 -2.58 16.41 -15.79
CA MET A 117 -2.68 16.20 -17.25
C MET A 117 -1.42 16.60 -17.99
N THR A 118 -0.50 17.34 -17.37
CA THR A 118 0.78 17.72 -17.99
C THR A 118 1.76 16.54 -17.93
N GLU A 119 1.83 15.92 -16.77
CA GLU A 119 2.67 14.73 -16.52
C GLU A 119 1.93 13.43 -16.87
N LEU A 120 0.64 13.49 -17.22
CA LEU A 120 -0.24 12.34 -17.47
C LEU A 120 -0.20 11.33 -16.31
N ALA A 121 -0.29 11.84 -15.08
CA ALA A 121 -0.16 11.08 -13.86
C ALA A 121 -1.37 11.26 -12.94
N PHE A 122 -1.75 10.18 -12.27
CA PHE A 122 -2.62 10.24 -11.11
C PHE A 122 -1.82 10.76 -9.92
N VAL A 123 -2.41 11.62 -9.08
CA VAL A 123 -1.69 12.33 -8.02
C VAL A 123 -2.38 12.17 -6.68
N ILE A 124 -1.59 11.92 -5.63
CA ILE A 124 -2.01 12.14 -4.24
C ILE A 124 -1.41 13.49 -3.82
N ASP A 125 -2.25 14.51 -3.72
CA ASP A 125 -1.81 15.86 -3.34
C ASP A 125 -2.00 16.13 -1.86
N LYS A 126 -0.91 16.01 -1.08
CA LYS A 126 -0.78 16.42 0.33
C LYS A 126 -1.82 15.83 1.30
N ASP A 127 -2.53 14.79 0.91
CA ASP A 127 -3.44 14.05 1.79
C ASP A 127 -2.67 12.90 2.45
N GLU A 128 -2.30 13.09 3.72
CA GLU A 128 -1.50 12.11 4.47
C GLU A 128 -2.27 10.81 4.75
N ASP A 129 -3.59 10.88 4.92
CA ASP A 129 -4.42 9.68 5.15
C ASP A 129 -4.48 8.82 3.89
N VAL A 130 -4.65 9.44 2.73
CA VAL A 130 -4.65 8.76 1.42
C VAL A 130 -3.25 8.23 1.10
N MET A 131 -2.19 9.01 1.34
CA MET A 131 -0.80 8.54 1.17
C MET A 131 -0.51 7.32 2.01
N TRP A 132 -0.90 7.33 3.29
CA TRP A 132 -0.72 6.20 4.18
C TRP A 132 -1.44 4.95 3.63
N GLN A 133 -2.71 5.07 3.26
CA GLN A 133 -3.50 3.95 2.72
C GLN A 133 -2.89 3.40 1.43
N PHE A 134 -2.41 4.27 0.55
CA PHE A 134 -1.78 3.87 -0.69
C PHE A 134 -0.45 3.13 -0.44
N LEU A 135 0.40 3.65 0.43
CA LEU A 135 1.68 3.01 0.78
C LEU A 135 1.49 1.69 1.50
N GLU A 136 0.46 1.58 2.37
CA GLU A 136 0.18 0.37 3.15
C GLU A 136 -0.42 -0.74 2.28
N ASN A 137 -1.36 -0.42 1.39
CA ASN A 137 -2.14 -1.40 0.64
C ASN A 137 -2.11 -1.21 -0.87
N GLY A 138 -2.10 0.04 -1.36
CA GLY A 138 -2.26 0.35 -2.77
C GLY A 138 -1.09 -0.13 -3.62
N VAL A 139 0.15 0.02 -3.14
CA VAL A 139 1.34 -0.44 -3.87
C VAL A 139 1.29 -1.96 -4.10
N ALA A 140 0.92 -2.73 -3.08
CA ALA A 140 0.77 -4.18 -3.20
C ALA A 140 -0.32 -4.56 -4.21
N GLN A 141 -1.46 -3.87 -4.20
CA GLN A 141 -2.52 -4.09 -5.18
C GLN A 141 -2.10 -3.76 -6.61
N LEU A 142 -1.31 -2.69 -6.82
CA LEU A 142 -0.76 -2.40 -8.15
C LEU A 142 0.21 -3.49 -8.61
N MET A 143 1.03 -4.05 -7.70
CA MET A 143 1.94 -5.16 -8.01
C MET A 143 1.21 -6.46 -8.39
N GLU A 144 0.00 -6.68 -7.89
CA GLU A 144 -0.84 -7.80 -8.31
C GLU A 144 -1.43 -7.61 -9.72
N LEU A 145 -1.58 -6.37 -10.16
CA LEU A 145 -2.18 -6.03 -11.46
C LEU A 145 -1.15 -5.87 -12.58
N GLY A 146 0.11 -5.58 -12.26
CA GLY A 146 1.14 -5.38 -13.27
C GLY A 146 2.50 -4.99 -12.71
N ASP A 147 3.38 -4.56 -13.61
CA ASP A 147 4.75 -4.19 -13.29
C ASP A 147 4.79 -2.81 -12.62
N VAL A 148 5.35 -2.73 -11.42
CA VAL A 148 5.52 -1.47 -10.68
C VAL A 148 6.99 -1.08 -10.64
N ASN A 149 7.30 0.07 -11.24
CA ASN A 149 8.60 0.72 -11.17
C ASN A 149 8.49 2.02 -10.36
N SER A 150 9.58 2.46 -9.77
CA SER A 150 9.56 3.68 -8.97
C SER A 150 10.89 4.40 -8.95
N THR A 151 10.85 5.69 -8.66
CA THR A 151 12.07 6.49 -8.43
C THR A 151 12.68 6.19 -7.07
N ASP A 152 13.96 6.53 -6.92
CA ASP A 152 14.65 6.48 -5.62
C ASP A 152 13.96 7.36 -4.58
N ALA A 153 13.35 8.46 -4.99
CA ALA A 153 12.63 9.37 -4.10
C ALA A 153 11.41 8.68 -3.47
N PHE A 154 10.65 7.92 -4.27
CA PHE A 154 9.52 7.14 -3.79
C PHE A 154 9.99 5.98 -2.89
N GLN A 155 11.05 5.26 -3.27
CA GLN A 155 11.60 4.12 -2.50
C GLN A 155 12.15 4.53 -1.13
N ARG A 156 12.50 5.80 -0.94
CA ARG A 156 12.99 6.31 0.36
C ARG A 156 11.89 6.52 1.38
N ILE A 157 10.63 6.60 0.96
CA ILE A 157 9.50 6.69 1.90
C ILE A 157 9.34 5.34 2.59
N LYS A 158 9.55 5.31 3.91
CA LYS A 158 9.45 4.08 4.69
C LYS A 158 8.23 4.10 5.60
N ILE A 159 7.67 2.91 5.79
CA ILE A 159 6.68 2.66 6.83
C ILE A 159 7.39 1.89 7.94
N HIS A 160 7.53 2.52 9.10
CA HIS A 160 8.07 1.89 10.29
C HIS A 160 6.94 1.19 11.04
N ASN A 161 6.81 -0.12 10.81
CA ASN A 161 5.82 -0.95 11.50
C ASN A 161 6.23 -1.29 12.94
N LYS A 162 7.52 -1.16 13.25
CA LYS A 162 8.07 -1.38 14.60
C LYS A 162 9.01 -0.24 14.95
N VAL A 163 8.84 0.28 16.14
CA VAL A 163 9.76 1.24 16.76
C VAL A 163 10.22 0.64 18.07
N ASN A 164 11.53 0.45 18.19
CA ASN A 164 12.10 -0.05 19.44
C ASN A 164 12.38 1.13 20.35
N VAL A 165 11.82 1.09 21.54
CA VAL A 165 12.01 2.12 22.57
C VAL A 165 12.69 1.50 23.76
N SER A 166 13.79 2.09 24.22
CA SER A 166 14.43 1.72 25.46
C SER A 166 14.18 2.78 26.52
N VAL A 167 13.76 2.32 27.68
CA VAL A 167 13.52 3.14 28.85
C VAL A 167 14.66 2.90 29.84
N GLY A 168 15.49 3.92 30.10
CA GLY A 168 16.54 3.87 31.09
C GLY A 168 16.07 4.51 32.39
N VAL A 169 16.41 3.87 33.51
CA VAL A 169 16.05 4.33 34.86
C VAL A 169 17.29 4.32 35.74
N SER A 170 17.59 5.44 36.38
CA SER A 170 18.60 5.48 37.45
C SER A 170 18.07 6.27 38.63
N ILE A 171 18.49 5.89 39.85
CA ILE A 171 18.05 6.55 41.09
C ILE A 171 19.29 7.07 41.79
N ASP A 172 19.30 8.36 42.04
CA ASP A 172 20.34 9.03 42.85
C ASP A 172 19.70 10.07 43.77
N SER A 173 20.20 10.08 45.03
CA SER A 173 19.87 11.14 46.01
C SER A 173 18.37 11.45 46.18
N GLY A 174 17.50 10.42 46.08
CA GLY A 174 16.04 10.57 46.22
C GLY A 174 15.30 11.05 44.97
N LEU A 175 16.01 11.18 43.85
CA LEU A 175 15.45 11.44 42.51
C LEU A 175 15.65 10.23 41.59
N MET A 176 14.74 10.06 40.70
CA MET A 176 14.79 9.07 39.62
C MET A 176 14.98 9.79 38.29
N ASP A 177 16.05 9.48 37.59
CA ASP A 177 16.28 9.90 36.23
C ASP A 177 15.63 8.89 35.28
N LEU A 178 14.70 9.37 34.47
CA LEU A 178 14.06 8.61 33.41
C LEU A 178 14.62 9.07 32.06
N SER A 179 15.12 8.12 31.25
CA SER A 179 15.63 8.41 29.91
C SER A 179 14.92 7.56 28.88
N LEU A 180 14.72 8.13 27.69
CA LEU A 180 14.14 7.46 26.52
C LEU A 180 15.15 7.45 25.38
N THR A 181 15.34 6.30 24.76
CA THR A 181 16.16 6.16 23.56
C THR A 181 15.44 5.34 22.51
N THR A 182 15.66 5.65 21.25
CA THR A 182 15.16 4.92 20.09
C THR A 182 16.22 4.95 19.00
N ARG A 183 16.22 3.93 18.13
CA ARG A 183 17.20 3.78 17.05
C ARG A 183 16.63 4.14 15.67
N GLU A 184 15.33 3.91 15.47
CA GLU A 184 14.68 4.02 14.17
C GLU A 184 14.20 5.42 13.85
N ILE A 185 13.83 6.19 14.88
CA ILE A 185 13.25 7.54 14.74
C ILE A 185 13.95 8.52 15.66
N SER A 186 13.75 9.82 15.43
CA SER A 186 14.25 10.82 16.36
C SER A 186 13.46 10.82 17.68
N LEU A 187 14.10 11.23 18.77
CA LEU A 187 13.42 11.36 20.06
C LEU A 187 12.27 12.38 20.00
N GLU A 188 12.45 13.46 19.23
CA GLU A 188 11.41 14.47 19.03
C GLU A 188 10.18 13.88 18.33
N ASP A 189 10.40 13.04 17.31
CA ASP A 189 9.33 12.33 16.62
C ASP A 189 8.65 11.33 17.56
N LEU A 190 9.41 10.57 18.38
CA LEU A 190 8.83 9.66 19.37
C LEU A 190 7.90 10.40 20.35
N LEU A 191 8.34 11.53 20.88
CA LEU A 191 7.52 12.35 21.78
C LEU A 191 6.27 12.93 21.08
N ALA A 192 6.38 13.29 19.79
CA ALA A 192 5.23 13.73 18.99
C ALA A 192 4.24 12.59 18.74
N ILE A 193 4.73 11.38 18.49
CA ILE A 193 3.90 10.16 18.31
C ILE A 193 3.10 9.88 19.58
N ILE A 194 3.71 9.95 20.78
CA ILE A 194 3.00 9.77 22.05
C ILE A 194 1.85 10.79 22.19
N GLY A 195 2.12 12.04 21.76
CA GLY A 195 1.08 13.08 21.69
C GLY A 195 -0.05 12.74 20.72
N SER A 196 0.28 12.17 19.57
CA SER A 196 -0.67 11.79 18.50
C SER A 196 -1.48 10.53 18.85
N TYR A 197 -0.91 9.61 19.63
CA TYR A 197 -1.60 8.41 20.11
C TYR A 197 -2.90 8.76 20.85
N LYS A 198 -2.88 9.82 21.65
CA LYS A 198 -4.07 10.31 22.35
C LYS A 198 -5.21 10.74 21.42
N ASN A 199 -4.89 11.08 20.18
CA ASN A 199 -5.84 11.47 19.14
C ASN A 199 -6.37 10.29 18.32
N LYS A 200 -6.05 9.04 18.70
CA LYS A 200 -6.48 7.78 18.02
C LYS A 200 -6.12 7.73 16.53
N LYS A 201 -5.03 8.36 16.12
CA LYS A 201 -4.51 8.22 14.76
C LYS A 201 -3.91 6.82 14.58
N LYS A 202 -3.98 6.27 13.37
CA LYS A 202 -3.36 4.98 13.03
C LYS A 202 -1.87 5.11 12.71
N TYR A 203 -1.44 6.27 12.27
CA TYR A 203 -0.07 6.55 11.86
C TYR A 203 0.35 7.95 12.30
N HIS A 204 1.67 8.18 12.25
CA HIS A 204 2.29 9.50 12.38
C HIS A 204 3.29 9.69 11.25
N ARG A 205 3.27 10.85 10.60
CA ARG A 205 4.24 11.21 9.58
C ARG A 205 5.44 11.88 10.22
N LEU A 206 6.63 11.33 9.97
CA LEU A 206 7.89 11.87 10.47
C LEU A 206 8.33 13.10 9.67
N ARG A 207 9.23 13.90 10.23
CA ARG A 207 9.78 15.10 9.55
C ARG A 207 10.55 14.78 8.27
N ASN A 208 11.13 13.60 8.16
CA ASN A 208 11.81 13.13 6.95
C ASN A 208 10.86 12.61 5.85
N GLY A 209 9.55 12.57 6.12
CA GLY A 209 8.52 12.10 5.20
C GLY A 209 8.11 10.64 5.38
N ASP A 210 8.82 9.87 6.20
CA ASP A 210 8.44 8.49 6.54
C ASP A 210 7.17 8.44 7.40
N PHE A 211 6.58 7.27 7.47
CA PHE A 211 5.41 7.00 8.31
C PHE A 211 5.74 6.01 9.41
N VAL A 212 5.14 6.20 10.57
CA VAL A 212 5.19 5.26 11.70
C VAL A 212 3.79 4.76 12.00
N ASN A 213 3.63 3.45 12.04
CA ASN A 213 2.40 2.83 12.49
C ASN A 213 2.28 2.99 14.02
N ILE A 214 1.28 3.76 14.47
CA ILE A 214 1.07 4.06 15.90
C ILE A 214 0.43 2.88 16.63
N THR A 215 -0.18 1.93 15.93
CA THR A 215 -0.76 0.71 16.54
C THR A 215 0.31 -0.29 17.00
N ASN A 216 1.59 0.12 17.01
CA ASN A 216 2.69 -0.65 17.55
C ASN A 216 2.58 -0.75 19.08
N LYS A 217 2.67 -1.98 19.59
CA LYS A 217 2.53 -2.29 21.01
C LYS A 217 3.50 -1.50 21.92
N ALA A 218 4.75 -1.32 21.49
CA ALA A 218 5.73 -0.53 22.27
C ALA A 218 5.32 0.95 22.41
N ILE A 219 4.71 1.53 21.37
CA ILE A 219 4.19 2.90 21.43
C ILE A 219 2.97 2.98 22.36
N GLU A 220 2.07 1.99 22.27
CA GLU A 220 0.91 1.88 23.14
C GLU A 220 1.33 1.81 24.62
N GLU A 221 2.20 0.87 24.97
CA GLU A 221 2.74 0.68 26.32
C GLU A 221 3.44 1.94 26.84
N LEU A 222 4.20 2.62 25.99
CA LEU A 222 4.85 3.88 26.34
C LEU A 222 3.83 5.00 26.58
N ALA A 223 2.80 5.11 25.74
CA ALA A 223 1.75 6.12 25.91
C ALA A 223 0.92 5.88 27.18
N ASP A 224 0.67 4.62 27.51
CA ASP A 224 0.00 4.22 28.76
C ASP A 224 0.87 4.54 29.99
N MET A 225 2.17 4.29 29.92
CA MET A 225 3.13 4.68 30.94
C MET A 225 3.10 6.21 31.18
N PHE A 226 3.15 7.01 30.11
CA PHE A 226 3.07 8.47 30.20
C PHE A 226 1.76 8.93 30.85
N THR A 227 0.67 8.28 30.50
CA THR A 227 -0.67 8.61 31.04
C THR A 227 -0.77 8.25 32.52
N ALA A 228 -0.36 7.03 32.89
CA ALA A 228 -0.44 6.52 34.26
C ALA A 228 0.49 7.29 35.21
N MET A 229 1.68 7.67 34.72
CA MET A 229 2.63 8.46 35.48
C MET A 229 2.35 9.97 35.42
N ARG A 230 1.33 10.42 34.68
CA ARG A 230 1.02 11.84 34.45
C ARG A 230 2.22 12.63 33.94
N ILE A 231 2.95 12.05 33.00
CA ILE A 231 4.09 12.65 32.32
C ILE A 231 3.61 13.29 31.03
N ALA A 232 4.07 14.52 30.76
CA ALA A 232 3.84 15.12 29.45
C ALA A 232 5.11 15.01 28.57
N PRO A 233 4.96 14.78 27.26
CA PRO A 233 6.12 14.72 26.34
C PRO A 233 7.05 15.92 26.45
N LYS A 234 6.51 17.11 26.69
CA LYS A 234 7.26 18.37 26.88
C LYS A 234 8.18 18.40 28.11
N ASP A 235 7.96 17.50 29.07
CA ASP A 235 8.74 17.43 30.29
C ASP A 235 10.11 16.76 30.09
N PHE A 236 10.28 16.08 28.93
CA PHE A 236 11.55 15.49 28.53
C PHE A 236 12.47 16.55 27.90
N VAL A 237 13.60 16.80 28.50
CA VAL A 237 14.64 17.65 27.96
C VAL A 237 15.80 16.77 27.48
N LYS A 238 16.07 16.81 26.16
CA LYS A 238 17.08 15.95 25.53
C LYS A 238 16.94 14.45 25.90
N GLY A 239 15.67 13.98 25.99
CA GLY A 239 15.38 12.57 26.27
C GLY A 239 15.48 12.16 27.74
N LYS A 240 15.64 13.11 28.66
CA LYS A 240 15.73 12.84 30.09
C LYS A 240 14.76 13.69 30.88
N MET A 241 14.25 13.13 31.96
CA MET A 241 13.49 13.87 32.94
C MET A 241 13.77 13.33 34.34
N GLN A 242 13.57 14.17 35.35
CA GLN A 242 13.70 13.78 36.76
C GLN A 242 12.32 13.68 37.40
N LEU A 243 12.17 12.62 38.18
CA LEU A 243 10.97 12.34 38.95
C LEU A 243 11.36 12.02 40.42
N PRO A 244 10.46 12.22 41.37
CA PRO A 244 10.68 11.75 42.74
C PRO A 244 10.85 10.23 42.78
N ALA A 245 11.85 9.74 43.55
CA ALA A 245 12.23 8.32 43.60
C ALA A 245 11.09 7.37 43.99
N TYR A 246 10.09 7.84 44.75
CA TYR A 246 8.93 7.01 45.13
C TYR A 246 8.13 6.52 43.91
N ARG A 247 8.25 7.17 42.74
CA ARG A 247 7.60 6.73 41.48
C ARG A 247 8.30 5.54 40.83
N ALA A 248 9.55 5.25 41.22
CA ALA A 248 10.34 4.15 40.68
C ALA A 248 9.66 2.80 40.88
N PHE A 249 9.04 2.58 42.04
CA PHE A 249 8.33 1.33 42.34
C PHE A 249 7.14 1.08 41.36
N TYR A 250 6.45 2.15 40.99
CA TYR A 250 5.35 2.05 40.04
C TYR A 250 5.86 1.78 38.62
N LEU A 251 6.95 2.43 38.25
CA LEU A 251 7.59 2.25 36.96
C LEU A 251 8.15 0.82 36.78
N ASP A 252 8.81 0.29 37.80
CA ASP A 252 9.38 -1.07 37.78
C ASP A 252 8.29 -2.11 37.55
N LYS A 253 7.16 -1.96 38.25
CA LYS A 253 6.00 -2.85 38.05
C LYS A 253 5.38 -2.74 36.64
N MET A 254 5.35 -1.55 36.04
CA MET A 254 4.89 -1.37 34.67
C MET A 254 5.84 -1.97 33.66
N LEU A 255 7.15 -1.80 33.83
CA LEU A 255 8.16 -2.35 32.93
C LEU A 255 8.24 -3.88 32.99
N GLU A 256 7.98 -4.49 34.16
CA GLU A 256 7.85 -5.95 34.29
C GLU A 256 6.65 -6.52 33.53
N GLN A 257 5.58 -5.74 33.38
CA GLN A 257 4.36 -6.16 32.66
C GLN A 257 4.44 -5.92 31.16
N ASN A 258 5.37 -5.11 30.69
CA ASN A 258 5.46 -4.63 29.30
C ASN A 258 6.79 -5.11 28.67
N ALA A 259 6.73 -6.30 28.09
CA ALA A 259 7.92 -7.01 27.55
C ALA A 259 8.53 -6.35 26.30
N ASP A 260 7.82 -5.46 25.63
CA ASP A 260 8.27 -4.80 24.40
C ASP A 260 9.05 -3.49 24.67
N LEU A 261 9.10 -3.03 25.91
CA LEU A 261 9.97 -1.94 26.36
C LEU A 261 11.28 -2.51 26.91
N TYR A 262 12.39 -2.25 26.23
CA TYR A 262 13.71 -2.64 26.73
C TYR A 262 14.08 -1.77 27.91
N THR A 263 14.51 -2.40 29.02
CA THR A 263 14.96 -1.71 30.22
C THR A 263 16.47 -1.75 30.27
N GLU A 264 17.15 -0.59 30.25
CA GLU A 264 18.55 -0.45 30.65
C GLU A 264 18.55 -0.01 32.12
N ARG A 265 19.09 -0.87 33.00
CA ARG A 265 19.29 -0.56 34.45
C ARG A 265 20.68 -0.03 34.71
#